data_45bb375eeba8418c78294d4df11d6a38
#
_entry.id   45bb375eeba8418c78294d4df11d6a38
#
_cell.length_a   1.000
_cell.length_b   1.000
_cell.length_c   1.000
_cell.angle_alpha   90.00
_cell.angle_beta   90.00
_cell.angle_gamma   90.00
#
_symmetry.space_group_name_H-M   'P 1'
#
loop_
_entity.id
_entity.type
_entity.pdbx_description
1 polymer ?
#
loop_
_entity_poly.entity_id
_entity_poly.type
_entity_poly.pdbx_seq_one_letter_code
_entity_poly.pdbx_strand_id
1 'polypeptide(L)'
;RVLLFVLPSFIIGYALVSASDSTGGVGNSRRGMHSKSLPTPPPPRYEIRKHATEYSPDGGSREYGNLHDLDCGEQGALTEFKFNYDDPAKMVNNDYTCLLVVHGETFGRRSPMETPIGPSGSRWSSRNSMQQIASHDVDCGQRFISQWKMKQWSSSMTIRHQCTGTKTPSPQDCESSKSAPAGHSDHASAFADVKVRCAADSALTQFQYNGDVFEYTCCPKPQL
;
A
#
# COMPACT_ATOMS: atom_id res chain seq x y z
N ARG A 1 32.57 -22.92 -26.07
CA ARG A 1 32.69 -21.51 -26.48
C ARG A 1 32.14 -20.65 -25.35
N VAL A 2 33.07 -20.03 -24.62
CA VAL A 2 32.79 -19.09 -23.51
C VAL A 2 32.83 -17.70 -24.12
N LEU A 3 31.76 -16.94 -24.05
CA LEU A 3 31.68 -15.52 -24.41
C LEU A 3 31.93 -14.70 -23.15
N LEU A 4 33.09 -14.06 -23.12
CA LEU A 4 33.43 -13.02 -22.13
C LEU A 4 32.78 -11.70 -22.59
N PHE A 5 31.85 -11.14 -21.79
CA PHE A 5 31.39 -9.77 -21.94
C PHE A 5 32.26 -8.85 -21.07
N VAL A 6 32.94 -7.96 -21.72
CA VAL A 6 33.70 -6.87 -21.09
C VAL A 6 32.75 -5.67 -20.94
N LEU A 7 32.50 -5.24 -19.70
CA LEU A 7 31.75 -4.03 -19.40
C LEU A 7 32.65 -2.80 -19.39
N PRO A 8 32.27 -1.67 -20.00
CA PRO A 8 33.04 -0.43 -19.93
C PRO A 8 32.80 0.29 -18.59
N SER A 9 33.87 0.64 -17.93
CA SER A 9 33.93 1.47 -16.74
C SER A 9 33.58 2.91 -17.07
N PHE A 10 32.46 3.43 -16.51
CA PHE A 10 32.16 4.87 -16.54
C PHE A 10 32.87 5.56 -15.37
N ILE A 11 33.80 6.46 -15.72
CA ILE A 11 34.45 7.37 -14.79
C ILE A 11 33.52 8.57 -14.61
N ILE A 12 32.98 8.76 -13.40
CA ILE A 12 32.22 9.95 -13.03
C ILE A 12 33.21 10.98 -12.47
N GLY A 13 33.43 12.03 -13.23
CA GLY A 13 34.23 13.16 -12.81
C GLY A 13 33.44 14.07 -11.85
N TYR A 14 33.99 14.30 -10.67
CA TYR A 14 33.46 15.32 -9.74
C TYR A 14 34.06 16.68 -10.12
N ALA A 15 33.23 17.64 -10.46
CA ALA A 15 33.59 19.04 -10.59
C ALA A 15 33.59 19.71 -9.21
N LEU A 16 34.76 20.14 -8.76
CA LEU A 16 34.94 21.00 -7.59
C LEU A 16 34.56 22.44 -8.00
N VAL A 17 33.48 22.97 -7.40
CA VAL A 17 33.17 24.40 -7.51
C VAL A 17 33.87 25.12 -6.38
N SER A 18 34.86 25.95 -6.76
CA SER A 18 35.56 26.85 -5.87
C SER A 18 34.68 28.05 -5.55
N ALA A 19 34.40 28.30 -4.27
CA ALA A 19 33.80 29.53 -3.81
C ALA A 19 34.88 30.60 -3.71
N SER A 20 34.71 31.71 -4.43
CA SER A 20 35.51 32.91 -4.32
C SER A 20 34.90 33.83 -3.27
N ASP A 21 35.66 34.09 -2.21
CA ASP A 21 35.45 35.16 -1.24
C ASP A 21 35.58 36.53 -1.93
N SER A 22 34.54 37.33 -1.82
CA SER A 22 34.65 38.78 -2.05
C SER A 22 34.24 39.53 -0.77
N THR A 23 35.24 39.98 -0.06
CA THR A 23 35.16 40.97 1.01
C THR A 23 34.81 42.32 0.43
N GLY A 24 33.75 42.93 0.87
CA GLY A 24 33.32 44.30 0.52
C GLY A 24 32.29 44.83 1.52
N GLY A 25 32.68 45.53 2.43
CA GLY A 25 32.55 46.74 3.17
C GLY A 25 31.14 47.27 3.46
N VAL A 26 30.84 47.36 4.76
CA VAL A 26 30.24 48.49 5.50
C VAL A 26 28.89 49.06 5.00
N GLY A 27 27.89 48.82 5.81
CA GLY A 27 26.59 49.48 5.68
C GLY A 27 25.67 49.09 6.85
N ASN A 28 25.96 49.63 8.03
CA ASN A 28 25.12 49.48 9.24
C ASN A 28 23.78 50.22 9.06
N SER A 29 22.73 49.49 8.70
CA SER A 29 21.35 49.98 8.83
C SER A 29 20.51 48.85 9.45
N ARG A 30 20.52 48.79 10.79
CA ARG A 30 19.60 47.95 11.59
C ARG A 30 18.18 48.49 11.47
N ARG A 31 17.52 48.22 10.36
CA ARG A 31 16.04 48.20 10.34
C ARG A 31 15.62 46.86 10.96
N GLY A 32 15.08 46.94 12.17
CA GLY A 32 14.44 45.78 12.80
C GLY A 32 13.33 45.25 11.92
N MET A 33 13.64 44.22 11.11
CA MET A 33 12.62 43.42 10.47
C MET A 33 11.95 42.60 11.58
N HIS A 34 10.79 43.12 12.05
CA HIS A 34 9.86 42.27 12.76
C HIS A 34 9.49 41.12 11.80
N SER A 35 10.18 39.99 11.94
CA SER A 35 9.77 38.75 11.33
C SER A 35 8.39 38.42 11.88
N LYS A 36 7.33 38.78 11.14
CA LYS A 36 6.01 38.24 11.40
C LYS A 36 6.11 36.75 11.24
N SER A 37 6.13 36.00 12.34
CA SER A 37 5.99 34.57 12.30
C SER A 37 4.72 34.25 11.50
N LEU A 38 4.88 33.56 10.36
CA LEU A 38 3.75 33.01 9.64
C LEU A 38 2.93 32.15 10.60
N PRO A 39 1.60 32.27 10.60
CA PRO A 39 0.77 31.39 11.42
C PRO A 39 1.10 29.94 11.10
N THR A 40 1.37 29.16 12.13
CA THR A 40 1.58 27.70 11.98
C THR A 40 0.34 27.11 11.31
N PRO A 41 0.49 26.35 10.22
CA PRO A 41 -0.66 25.69 9.59
C PRO A 41 -1.39 24.82 10.61
N PRO A 42 -2.71 24.75 10.55
CA PRO A 42 -3.47 23.89 11.46
C PRO A 42 -3.03 22.42 11.27
N PRO A 43 -3.04 21.64 12.35
CA PRO A 43 -2.67 20.22 12.26
C PRO A 43 -3.58 19.49 11.26
N PRO A 44 -3.07 18.50 10.55
CA PRO A 44 -3.83 17.73 9.58
C PRO A 44 -5.02 17.06 10.29
N ARG A 45 -6.15 17.06 9.62
CA ARG A 45 -7.32 16.31 10.07
C ARG A 45 -7.44 15.03 9.29
N TYR A 46 -7.63 13.94 10.01
CA TYR A 46 -7.89 12.63 9.45
C TYR A 46 -9.37 12.28 9.62
N GLU A 47 -9.93 11.63 8.62
CA GLU A 47 -11.29 11.10 8.62
C GLU A 47 -11.26 9.61 8.31
N ILE A 48 -12.05 8.85 9.03
CA ILE A 48 -12.25 7.43 8.76
C ILE A 48 -13.49 7.26 7.88
N ARG A 49 -13.34 6.67 6.70
CA ARG A 49 -14.45 6.32 5.82
C ARG A 49 -14.54 4.83 5.62
N LYS A 50 -15.77 4.33 5.71
CA LYS A 50 -16.10 2.93 5.43
C LYS A 50 -16.68 2.83 4.04
N HIS A 51 -16.27 1.80 3.33
CA HIS A 51 -16.70 1.48 1.98
C HIS A 51 -17.02 0.00 1.89
N ALA A 52 -17.79 -0.36 0.87
CA ALA A 52 -18.02 -1.74 0.48
C ALA A 52 -17.91 -1.84 -1.04
N THR A 53 -17.39 -2.97 -1.52
CA THR A 53 -17.48 -3.31 -2.94
C THR A 53 -18.88 -3.82 -3.27
N GLU A 54 -19.24 -3.80 -4.55
CA GLU A 54 -20.49 -4.47 -4.98
C GLU A 54 -20.43 -5.97 -4.72
N TYR A 55 -21.59 -6.58 -4.55
CA TYR A 55 -21.71 -8.03 -4.43
C TYR A 55 -21.43 -8.71 -5.76
N SER A 56 -20.68 -9.80 -5.72
CA SER A 56 -20.44 -10.67 -6.86
C SER A 56 -20.74 -12.13 -6.52
N PRO A 57 -21.03 -12.99 -7.50
CA PRO A 57 -21.14 -14.43 -7.26
C PRO A 57 -19.89 -14.99 -6.58
N ASP A 58 -20.09 -15.95 -5.65
CA ASP A 58 -18.98 -16.68 -5.06
C ASP A 58 -18.27 -17.50 -6.13
N GLY A 59 -17.00 -17.20 -6.32
CA GLY A 59 -16.16 -17.80 -7.36
C GLY A 59 -14.71 -17.78 -6.99
N GLY A 60 -13.88 -18.16 -7.94
CA GLY A 60 -12.43 -18.11 -7.78
C GLY A 60 -11.84 -16.72 -8.02
N SER A 61 -10.52 -16.67 -8.11
CA SER A 61 -9.76 -15.42 -8.25
C SER A 61 -10.13 -14.59 -9.48
N ARG A 62 -10.64 -15.21 -10.54
CA ARG A 62 -11.04 -14.51 -11.76
C ARG A 62 -12.32 -13.71 -11.58
N GLU A 63 -13.34 -14.32 -11.02
CA GLU A 63 -14.63 -13.69 -10.72
C GLU A 63 -14.42 -12.59 -9.69
N TYR A 64 -13.72 -12.90 -8.62
CA TYR A 64 -13.42 -11.97 -7.55
C TYR A 64 -12.56 -10.78 -8.02
N GLY A 65 -11.45 -11.03 -8.70
CA GLY A 65 -10.45 -10.01 -9.03
C GLY A 65 -10.93 -8.93 -9.98
N ASN A 66 -11.93 -9.22 -10.81
CA ASN A 66 -12.49 -8.26 -11.76
C ASN A 66 -13.47 -7.27 -11.12
N LEU A 67 -14.06 -7.61 -9.97
CA LEU A 67 -15.19 -6.91 -9.37
C LEU A 67 -14.83 -6.20 -8.07
N HIS A 68 -13.74 -6.61 -7.41
CA HIS A 68 -13.38 -6.06 -6.10
C HIS A 68 -12.09 -5.23 -6.18
N ASP A 69 -12.28 -3.92 -6.19
CA ASP A 69 -11.21 -2.92 -6.13
C ASP A 69 -11.36 -2.13 -4.82
N LEU A 70 -10.43 -2.32 -3.90
CA LEU A 70 -10.43 -1.62 -2.63
C LEU A 70 -9.59 -0.35 -2.78
N ASP A 71 -10.25 0.77 -3.04
CA ASP A 71 -9.62 2.04 -3.39
C ASP A 71 -9.99 3.16 -2.41
N CYS A 72 -9.00 3.64 -1.67
CA CYS A 72 -9.12 4.75 -0.74
C CYS A 72 -8.94 6.14 -1.39
N GLY A 73 -8.78 6.22 -2.69
CA GLY A 73 -8.52 7.47 -3.38
C GLY A 73 -7.08 7.99 -3.19
N GLU A 74 -6.78 9.12 -3.81
CA GLU A 74 -5.41 9.69 -3.80
C GLU A 74 -4.95 10.17 -2.42
N GLN A 75 -5.89 10.46 -1.54
CA GLN A 75 -5.64 11.03 -0.22
C GLN A 75 -5.92 10.03 0.91
N GLY A 76 -6.00 8.76 0.57
CA GLY A 76 -6.40 7.73 1.51
C GLY A 76 -5.39 6.59 1.67
N ALA A 77 -5.39 6.02 2.85
CA ALA A 77 -4.65 4.82 3.20
C ALA A 77 -5.60 3.76 3.75
N LEU A 78 -5.41 2.52 3.36
CA LEU A 78 -6.22 1.40 3.80
C LEU A 78 -5.90 1.05 5.27
N THR A 79 -6.92 0.98 6.11
CA THR A 79 -6.76 0.61 7.52
C THR A 79 -7.38 -0.74 7.86
N GLU A 80 -8.35 -1.17 7.06
CA GLU A 80 -9.07 -2.42 7.29
C GLU A 80 -9.63 -2.94 5.98
N PHE A 81 -9.67 -4.25 5.82
CA PHE A 81 -10.56 -4.92 4.88
C PHE A 81 -11.07 -6.24 5.45
N LYS A 82 -12.27 -6.61 5.05
CA LYS A 82 -12.96 -7.83 5.46
C LYS A 82 -13.62 -8.46 4.24
N PHE A 83 -13.47 -9.76 4.10
CA PHE A 83 -14.24 -10.55 3.15
C PHE A 83 -15.58 -10.92 3.77
N ASN A 84 -16.67 -10.66 3.07
CA ASN A 84 -18.00 -11.04 3.49
C ASN A 84 -18.58 -12.07 2.52
N TYR A 85 -19.36 -12.97 3.05
CA TYR A 85 -20.07 -14.00 2.30
C TYR A 85 -21.52 -14.06 2.73
N ASP A 86 -22.42 -13.96 1.77
CA ASP A 86 -23.86 -14.16 1.95
C ASP A 86 -24.23 -15.56 1.48
N ASP A 87 -24.32 -16.52 2.41
CA ASP A 87 -24.56 -17.93 2.10
C ASP A 87 -25.87 -18.18 1.35
N PRO A 88 -27.02 -17.60 1.72
CA PRO A 88 -28.26 -17.77 0.98
C PRO A 88 -28.16 -17.34 -0.49
N ALA A 89 -27.52 -16.20 -0.73
CA ALA A 89 -27.37 -15.63 -2.07
C ALA A 89 -26.17 -16.17 -2.83
N LYS A 90 -25.23 -16.88 -2.18
CA LYS A 90 -23.95 -17.30 -2.73
C LYS A 90 -23.18 -16.12 -3.33
N MET A 91 -23.13 -15.02 -2.61
CA MET A 91 -22.53 -13.76 -3.04
C MET A 91 -21.41 -13.35 -2.08
N VAL A 92 -20.40 -12.67 -2.62
CA VAL A 92 -19.27 -12.14 -1.86
C VAL A 92 -19.11 -10.65 -2.10
N ASN A 93 -18.66 -9.93 -1.10
CA ASN A 93 -18.17 -8.57 -1.22
C ASN A 93 -17.03 -8.31 -0.21
N ASN A 94 -16.43 -7.11 -0.26
CA ASN A 94 -15.51 -6.65 0.76
C ASN A 94 -16.05 -5.40 1.41
N ASP A 95 -16.01 -5.37 2.74
CA ASP A 95 -16.00 -4.12 3.48
C ASP A 95 -14.56 -3.65 3.66
N TYR A 96 -14.32 -2.36 3.50
CA TYR A 96 -13.01 -1.79 3.77
C TYR A 96 -13.11 -0.39 4.37
N THR A 97 -12.06 -0.01 5.07
CA THR A 97 -11.99 1.26 5.79
C THR A 97 -10.75 2.02 5.36
N CYS A 98 -10.94 3.30 5.10
CA CYS A 98 -9.90 4.22 4.66
C CYS A 98 -9.66 5.30 5.71
N LEU A 99 -8.42 5.63 5.94
CA LEU A 99 -7.95 6.82 6.63
C LEU A 99 -7.68 7.90 5.58
N LEU A 100 -8.43 8.98 5.59
CA LEU A 100 -8.30 10.08 4.62
C LEU A 100 -7.70 11.31 5.27
N VAL A 101 -6.85 12.03 4.54
CA VAL A 101 -6.40 13.36 4.94
C VAL A 101 -7.41 14.39 4.41
N VAL A 102 -8.09 15.10 5.30
CA VAL A 102 -9.14 16.07 4.94
C VAL A 102 -8.58 17.50 4.85
N HIS A 103 -7.62 17.83 5.70
CA HIS A 103 -6.95 19.12 5.70
C HIS A 103 -5.46 18.92 5.97
N GLY A 104 -4.62 19.67 5.25
CA GLY A 104 -3.18 19.61 5.37
C GLY A 104 -2.51 19.01 4.13
N GLU A 105 -1.31 18.52 4.31
CA GLU A 105 -0.58 17.84 3.25
C GLU A 105 -1.20 16.47 2.96
N THR A 106 -1.33 16.14 1.69
CA THR A 106 -1.81 14.83 1.26
C THR A 106 -0.81 13.74 1.64
N PHE A 107 -1.26 12.48 1.67
CA PHE A 107 -0.33 11.33 1.80
C PHE A 107 0.74 11.29 0.70
N GLY A 108 0.65 12.16 -0.30
CA GLY A 108 1.57 12.23 -1.41
C GLY A 108 1.08 11.44 -2.64
N ARG A 109 1.89 11.45 -3.68
CA ARG A 109 1.54 10.84 -4.96
C ARG A 109 1.45 9.33 -4.86
N ARG A 110 0.41 8.75 -5.45
CA ARG A 110 0.26 7.31 -5.64
C ARG A 110 1.34 6.77 -6.59
N SER A 111 1.86 5.62 -6.24
CA SER A 111 2.76 4.85 -7.10
C SER A 111 2.12 3.50 -7.38
N PRO A 112 1.71 3.24 -8.63
CA PRO A 112 1.18 1.94 -8.99
C PRO A 112 2.29 0.87 -8.93
N MET A 113 1.96 -0.27 -8.36
CA MET A 113 2.83 -1.44 -8.28
C MET A 113 2.03 -2.69 -8.66
N GLU A 114 2.72 -3.69 -9.15
CA GLU A 114 2.15 -5.03 -9.36
C GLU A 114 3.08 -6.04 -8.71
N THR A 115 2.51 -7.00 -8.02
CA THR A 115 3.28 -8.15 -7.56
C THR A 115 3.76 -8.95 -8.77
N PRO A 116 4.91 -9.65 -8.69
CA PRO A 116 5.33 -10.55 -9.74
C PRO A 116 4.21 -11.53 -10.07
N ILE A 117 4.15 -11.95 -11.33
CA ILE A 117 3.22 -13.01 -11.75
C ILE A 117 3.59 -14.26 -10.97
N GLY A 118 2.69 -14.71 -10.12
CA GLY A 118 2.88 -15.96 -9.37
C GLY A 118 3.07 -17.14 -10.31
N PRO A 119 3.90 -18.12 -9.97
CA PRO A 119 4.13 -19.29 -10.81
C PRO A 119 2.81 -20.01 -11.05
N SER A 120 2.44 -20.13 -12.31
CA SER A 120 1.32 -20.96 -12.73
C SER A 120 1.65 -22.40 -12.39
N GLY A 121 1.06 -22.94 -11.32
CA GLY A 121 1.15 -24.35 -11.03
C GLY A 121 1.78 -24.78 -9.71
N SER A 122 2.12 -23.87 -8.80
CA SER A 122 2.59 -24.27 -7.48
C SER A 122 1.41 -24.59 -6.55
N ARG A 123 1.32 -25.79 -6.08
CA ARG A 123 0.47 -26.33 -4.99
C ARG A 123 -1.06 -26.29 -5.16
N TRP A 124 -1.64 -25.41 -5.98
CA TRP A 124 -3.08 -25.22 -6.06
C TRP A 124 -3.60 -25.81 -7.36
N SER A 125 -4.50 -26.74 -7.27
CA SER A 125 -4.99 -27.59 -8.38
C SER A 125 -5.84 -26.83 -9.41
N SER A 126 -6.32 -25.65 -9.08
CA SER A 126 -7.20 -24.83 -9.91
C SER A 126 -6.52 -23.55 -10.37
N ARG A 127 -6.62 -23.28 -11.67
CA ARG A 127 -6.13 -22.01 -12.26
C ARG A 127 -6.95 -20.78 -11.86
N ASN A 128 -8.07 -20.98 -11.17
CA ASN A 128 -9.00 -19.95 -10.74
C ASN A 128 -9.20 -19.97 -9.22
N SER A 129 -8.20 -20.42 -8.46
CA SER A 129 -8.31 -20.52 -7.01
C SER A 129 -7.99 -19.20 -6.32
N MET A 130 -8.82 -18.83 -5.36
CA MET A 130 -8.52 -17.72 -4.43
C MET A 130 -7.24 -18.00 -3.63
N GLN A 131 -6.86 -19.24 -3.42
CA GLN A 131 -5.61 -19.61 -2.74
C GLN A 131 -4.35 -19.12 -3.47
N GLN A 132 -4.46 -18.72 -4.74
CA GLN A 132 -3.34 -18.12 -5.47
C GLN A 132 -2.82 -16.83 -4.83
N ILE A 133 -3.63 -16.17 -4.00
CA ILE A 133 -3.19 -15.00 -3.20
C ILE A 133 -1.93 -15.35 -2.38
N ALA A 134 -1.77 -16.59 -1.94
CA ALA A 134 -0.62 -17.02 -1.14
C ALA A 134 0.75 -16.89 -1.83
N SER A 135 0.78 -16.69 -3.14
CA SER A 135 2.03 -16.44 -3.87
C SER A 135 2.40 -14.98 -4.00
N HIS A 136 1.61 -14.08 -3.41
CA HIS A 136 1.78 -12.64 -3.57
C HIS A 136 2.00 -11.95 -2.23
N ASP A 137 3.02 -11.11 -2.20
CA ASP A 137 3.31 -10.18 -1.11
C ASP A 137 3.00 -8.76 -1.59
N VAL A 138 2.08 -8.09 -0.91
CA VAL A 138 1.73 -6.68 -1.18
C VAL A 138 2.52 -5.84 -0.20
N ASP A 139 3.58 -5.22 -0.68
CA ASP A 139 4.50 -4.44 0.14
C ASP A 139 4.70 -3.03 -0.43
N CYS A 140 4.35 -2.04 0.35
CA CYS A 140 4.60 -0.63 0.07
C CYS A 140 5.87 -0.08 0.75
N GLY A 141 6.64 -0.93 1.42
CA GLY A 141 7.80 -0.54 2.20
C GLY A 141 7.40 0.41 3.33
N GLN A 142 7.96 1.61 3.33
CA GLN A 142 7.64 2.65 4.32
C GLN A 142 6.47 3.56 3.89
N ARG A 143 5.61 3.11 2.99
CA ARG A 143 4.41 3.85 2.55
C ARG A 143 3.16 3.06 2.86
N PHE A 144 2.00 3.69 2.71
CA PHE A 144 0.72 3.05 2.99
C PHE A 144 0.10 2.47 1.72
N ILE A 145 -0.61 1.37 1.85
CA ILE A 145 -1.45 0.82 0.79
C ILE A 145 -2.69 1.72 0.65
N SER A 146 -2.88 2.30 -0.53
CA SER A 146 -4.07 3.12 -0.83
C SER A 146 -5.10 2.37 -1.67
N GLN A 147 -4.67 1.36 -2.40
CA GLN A 147 -5.52 0.54 -3.24
C GLN A 147 -4.92 -0.86 -3.40
N TRP A 148 -5.76 -1.86 -3.49
CA TRP A 148 -5.35 -3.15 -4.03
C TRP A 148 -6.53 -3.86 -4.71
N LYS A 149 -6.19 -4.66 -5.73
CA LYS A 149 -7.11 -5.57 -6.40
C LYS A 149 -6.36 -6.73 -7.01
N MET A 150 -7.03 -7.87 -7.11
CA MET A 150 -6.51 -8.98 -7.89
C MET A 150 -6.72 -8.74 -9.37
N LYS A 151 -5.79 -9.18 -10.18
CA LYS A 151 -5.90 -9.17 -11.64
C LYS A 151 -5.52 -10.55 -12.17
N GLN A 152 -6.49 -11.19 -12.79
CA GLN A 152 -6.30 -12.48 -13.41
C GLN A 152 -5.85 -12.34 -14.87
N TRP A 153 -4.83 -13.11 -15.22
CA TRP A 153 -4.40 -13.32 -16.61
C TRP A 153 -4.56 -14.80 -16.93
N SER A 154 -5.31 -15.17 -17.93
CA SER A 154 -5.58 -16.54 -18.38
C SER A 154 -5.31 -17.69 -17.38
N SER A 155 -4.10 -17.91 -16.95
CA SER A 155 -3.67 -18.97 -16.02
C SER A 155 -2.88 -18.49 -14.81
N SER A 156 -2.69 -17.19 -14.65
CA SER A 156 -1.90 -16.58 -13.58
C SER A 156 -2.65 -15.40 -12.98
N MET A 157 -2.29 -15.04 -11.76
CA MET A 157 -2.84 -13.92 -11.03
C MET A 157 -1.72 -12.97 -10.63
N THR A 158 -2.02 -11.69 -10.58
CA THR A 158 -1.21 -10.66 -9.93
C THR A 158 -2.07 -9.86 -8.96
N ILE A 159 -1.46 -9.23 -7.98
CA ILE A 159 -2.13 -8.21 -7.19
C ILE A 159 -1.59 -6.85 -7.63
N ARG A 160 -2.47 -6.03 -8.19
CA ARG A 160 -2.19 -4.62 -8.40
C ARG A 160 -2.45 -3.88 -7.12
N HIS A 161 -1.51 -3.04 -6.73
CA HIS A 161 -1.68 -2.19 -5.58
C HIS A 161 -1.09 -0.80 -5.83
N GLN A 162 -1.53 0.16 -5.06
CA GLN A 162 -1.00 1.51 -5.08
C GLN A 162 -0.55 1.88 -3.68
N CYS A 163 0.64 2.43 -3.62
CA CYS A 163 1.23 2.92 -2.41
C CYS A 163 1.15 4.45 -2.37
N THR A 164 0.72 4.99 -1.25
CA THR A 164 0.61 6.42 -1.03
C THR A 164 1.37 6.83 0.23
N GLY A 165 1.73 8.07 0.30
CA GLY A 165 2.29 8.65 1.51
C GLY A 165 3.77 9.02 1.40
N THR A 166 4.12 9.87 2.31
CA THR A 166 5.49 10.06 2.76
C THR A 166 5.91 8.82 3.55
N LYS A 167 7.20 8.63 3.73
CA LYS A 167 7.72 7.54 4.55
C LYS A 167 7.04 7.53 5.92
N THR A 168 6.68 6.34 6.40
CA THR A 168 6.24 6.15 7.78
C THR A 168 7.31 6.66 8.75
N PRO A 169 6.94 7.12 9.95
CA PRO A 169 7.87 7.74 10.88
C PRO A 169 9.08 6.86 11.23
N SER A 170 8.85 5.60 11.50
CA SER A 170 9.90 4.61 11.75
C SER A 170 9.36 3.19 11.53
N PRO A 171 10.13 2.29 10.90
CA PRO A 171 9.76 0.87 10.84
C PRO A 171 9.62 0.22 12.22
N GLN A 172 10.26 0.77 13.25
CA GLN A 172 10.21 0.26 14.63
C GLN A 172 8.87 0.53 15.32
N ASP A 173 8.10 1.50 14.82
CA ASP A 173 6.78 1.85 15.36
C ASP A 173 5.66 1.04 14.68
N CYS A 174 6.01 0.22 13.67
CA CYS A 174 5.04 -0.59 12.94
C CYS A 174 4.78 -1.91 13.68
N GLU A 175 3.54 -2.33 13.68
CA GLU A 175 3.10 -3.57 14.31
C GLU A 175 2.74 -4.61 13.25
N SER A 176 3.27 -5.83 13.40
CA SER A 176 2.88 -6.98 12.59
C SER A 176 1.82 -7.80 13.31
N SER A 177 0.81 -8.23 12.58
CA SER A 177 -0.34 -8.96 13.10
C SER A 177 -0.78 -10.05 12.13
N LYS A 178 -1.70 -10.92 12.59
CA LYS A 178 -2.30 -11.98 11.79
C LYS A 178 -3.81 -11.93 11.87
N SER A 179 -4.47 -12.29 10.77
CA SER A 179 -5.92 -12.47 10.74
C SER A 179 -6.36 -13.78 11.42
N ALA A 180 -7.66 -13.98 11.53
CA ALA A 180 -8.20 -15.32 11.74
C ALA A 180 -7.85 -16.24 10.54
N PRO A 181 -7.78 -17.56 10.73
CA PRO A 181 -7.57 -18.51 9.65
C PRO A 181 -8.66 -18.43 8.57
N ALA A 182 -8.26 -18.57 7.32
CA ALA A 182 -9.17 -18.74 6.19
C ALA A 182 -9.52 -20.22 5.98
N GLY A 183 -10.62 -20.47 5.28
CA GLY A 183 -10.94 -21.82 4.81
C GLY A 183 -10.03 -22.27 3.66
N HIS A 184 -10.05 -23.57 3.38
CA HIS A 184 -9.24 -24.19 2.33
C HIS A 184 -10.09 -24.53 1.10
N SER A 185 -10.69 -23.55 0.46
CA SER A 185 -11.40 -23.74 -0.81
C SER A 185 -10.86 -22.84 -1.91
N ASP A 186 -11.22 -23.16 -3.15
CA ASP A 186 -10.83 -22.35 -4.31
C ASP A 186 -11.69 -21.09 -4.46
N HIS A 187 -12.76 -20.96 -3.67
CA HIS A 187 -13.74 -19.87 -3.75
C HIS A 187 -13.45 -18.74 -2.75
N ALA A 188 -14.00 -17.56 -3.02
CA ALA A 188 -13.86 -16.40 -2.16
C ALA A 188 -14.54 -16.60 -0.78
N SER A 189 -15.57 -17.46 -0.71
CA SER A 189 -16.20 -17.86 0.56
C SER A 189 -15.25 -18.50 1.57
N ALA A 190 -14.11 -19.05 1.12
CA ALA A 190 -13.07 -19.53 2.02
C ALA A 190 -12.50 -18.43 2.91
N PHE A 191 -12.60 -17.20 2.49
CA PHE A 191 -12.13 -16.03 3.24
C PHE A 191 -13.26 -15.34 4.02
N ALA A 192 -14.44 -15.96 4.09
CA ALA A 192 -15.56 -15.41 4.86
C ALA A 192 -15.12 -15.09 6.29
N ASP A 193 -15.45 -13.90 6.74
CA ASP A 193 -15.08 -13.38 8.07
C ASP A 193 -13.58 -13.13 8.32
N VAL A 194 -12.71 -13.43 7.36
CA VAL A 194 -11.30 -13.03 7.43
C VAL A 194 -11.22 -11.51 7.41
N LYS A 195 -10.54 -10.97 8.42
CA LYS A 195 -10.42 -9.54 8.63
C LYS A 195 -8.97 -9.15 8.86
N VAL A 196 -8.50 -8.21 8.06
CA VAL A 196 -7.22 -7.50 8.25
C VAL A 196 -7.53 -6.13 8.79
N ARG A 197 -6.98 -5.77 9.97
CA ARG A 197 -7.32 -4.52 10.63
C ARG A 197 -6.16 -3.94 11.41
N CYS A 198 -5.86 -2.68 11.14
CA CYS A 198 -4.93 -1.87 11.92
C CYS A 198 -5.59 -1.24 13.15
N ALA A 199 -4.78 -0.82 14.11
CA ALA A 199 -5.20 0.04 15.21
C ALA A 199 -5.76 1.38 14.68
N ALA A 200 -6.51 2.11 15.51
CA ALA A 200 -7.27 3.29 15.11
C ALA A 200 -6.43 4.40 14.42
N ASP A 201 -5.17 4.53 14.81
CA ASP A 201 -4.25 5.56 14.32
C ASP A 201 -3.18 5.02 13.37
N SER A 202 -3.43 3.86 12.78
CA SER A 202 -2.47 3.16 11.92
C SER A 202 -3.11 2.76 10.60
N ALA A 203 -2.27 2.58 9.56
CA ALA A 203 -2.70 2.12 8.25
C ALA A 203 -1.77 1.02 7.73
N LEU A 204 -2.28 0.22 6.79
CA LEU A 204 -1.58 -0.91 6.20
C LEU A 204 -0.41 -0.46 5.33
N THR A 205 0.74 -1.09 5.53
CA THR A 205 1.94 -0.93 4.69
C THR A 205 2.27 -2.21 3.93
N GLN A 206 1.87 -3.36 4.47
CA GLN A 206 2.15 -4.66 3.89
C GLN A 206 1.07 -5.67 4.29
N PHE A 207 0.79 -6.62 3.41
CA PHE A 207 0.10 -7.86 3.75
C PHE A 207 0.51 -9.00 2.82
N GLN A 208 0.47 -10.22 3.35
CA GLN A 208 0.69 -11.46 2.63
C GLN A 208 -0.26 -12.53 3.17
N TYR A 209 -0.83 -13.36 2.31
CA TYR A 209 -1.54 -14.57 2.69
C TYR A 209 -0.60 -15.77 2.60
N ASN A 210 -0.41 -16.50 3.68
CA ASN A 210 0.53 -17.63 3.73
C ASN A 210 -0.12 -19.00 3.43
N GLY A 211 -1.38 -19.02 3.05
CA GLY A 211 -2.17 -20.23 2.80
C GLY A 211 -3.11 -20.60 3.94
N ASP A 212 -3.05 -19.89 5.06
CA ASP A 212 -3.89 -20.08 6.24
C ASP A 212 -4.39 -18.75 6.79
N VAL A 213 -3.50 -17.79 7.03
CA VAL A 213 -3.81 -16.47 7.58
C VAL A 213 -3.23 -15.36 6.72
N PHE A 214 -3.80 -14.17 6.80
CA PHE A 214 -3.11 -12.95 6.37
C PHE A 214 -2.16 -12.49 7.46
N GLU A 215 -0.89 -12.39 7.12
CA GLU A 215 0.12 -11.68 7.90
C GLU A 215 0.21 -10.26 7.36
N TYR A 216 0.15 -9.26 8.24
CA TYR A 216 0.11 -7.87 7.80
C TYR A 216 0.83 -6.94 8.76
N THR A 217 1.30 -5.82 8.23
CA THR A 217 2.01 -4.78 8.99
C THR A 217 1.24 -3.47 8.89
N CYS A 218 1.03 -2.86 10.05
CA CYS A 218 0.41 -1.57 10.22
C CYS A 218 1.40 -0.59 10.80
N CYS A 219 1.48 0.61 10.24
CA CYS A 219 2.32 1.67 10.76
C CYS A 219 1.48 2.86 11.20
N PRO A 220 1.91 3.61 12.23
CA PRO A 220 1.22 4.81 12.67
C PRO A 220 1.07 5.82 11.52
N LYS A 221 -0.04 6.55 11.51
CA LYS A 221 -0.22 7.67 10.58
C LYS A 221 0.90 8.70 10.78
N PRO A 222 1.32 9.42 9.74
CA PRO A 222 2.30 10.48 9.87
C PRO A 222 1.81 11.53 10.87
N GLN A 223 2.68 11.91 11.80
CA GLN A 223 2.50 13.10 12.60
C GLN A 223 3.03 14.26 11.74
N LEU A 224 2.14 14.91 11.02
CA LEU A 224 2.44 16.05 10.15
C LEU A 224 2.51 17.35 10.94
#